data_8bdc14a8640bcbc05a4dd85a09f5c4ca
#
_entry.id   8bdc14a8640bcbc05a4dd85a09f5c4ca
#
_cell.length_a   1.000
_cell.length_b   1.000
_cell.length_c   1.000
_cell.angle_alpha   90.00
_cell.angle_beta   90.00
_cell.angle_gamma   90.00
#
_symmetry.space_group_name_H-M   'P 1'
#
loop_
_entity.id
_entity.type
_entity.pdbx_description
1 polymer ?
#
loop_
_entity_poly.entity_id
_entity_poly.type
_entity_poly.pdbx_seq_one_letter_code
_entity_poly.pdbx_strand_id
1 'polypeptide(L)'
;GDYIILNIFEDEAQMKSGMDWNATANKVYKGKMSARTIQKKMNSFNAPRKDTRTYTLKNIYYTKPGQVNRGETIYIFPAEALNDEYEQYEMEVFRPMWEKRILEGSHKHWGFNKITKRSDNAYQNLTHIIFNIPTDLKSNLKTDFTTQKAMDMGYNSRKGFDSAVCEIIFLADAYNN
;
A
#
# COMPACT_ATOMS: atom_id res chain seq x y z
N GLY A 1 17.36 1.17 -9.20
CA GLY A 1 16.14 1.77 -8.68
C GLY A 1 15.61 0.94 -7.53
N ASP A 2 14.87 1.59 -6.66
CA ASP A 2 14.24 0.93 -5.53
C ASP A 2 12.86 0.41 -5.95
N TYR A 3 12.46 -0.71 -5.37
CA TYR A 3 11.17 -1.34 -5.65
C TYR A 3 10.40 -1.54 -4.36
N ILE A 4 9.09 -1.34 -4.43
CA ILE A 4 8.14 -1.68 -3.37
C ILE A 4 7.28 -2.82 -3.88
N ILE A 5 7.18 -3.90 -3.10
CA ILE A 5 6.33 -5.04 -3.40
C ILE A 5 5.22 -5.06 -2.36
N LEU A 6 3.98 -4.98 -2.83
CA LEU A 6 2.79 -5.08 -2.00
C LEU A 6 2.14 -6.45 -2.24
N ASN A 7 2.02 -7.23 -1.17
CA ASN A 7 1.24 -8.47 -1.18
C ASN A 7 -0.01 -8.23 -0.35
N ILE A 8 -1.17 -8.47 -0.93
CA ILE A 8 -2.46 -8.29 -0.28
C ILE A 8 -3.04 -9.66 0.02
N PHE A 9 -3.48 -9.87 1.24
CA PHE A 9 -4.07 -11.11 1.73
C PHE A 9 -5.47 -10.81 2.28
N GLU A 10 -6.40 -11.73 2.13
CA GLU A 10 -7.75 -11.60 2.66
C GLU A 10 -7.75 -11.65 4.19
N ASP A 11 -6.90 -12.50 4.75
CA ASP A 11 -6.78 -12.69 6.19
C ASP A 11 -5.38 -13.16 6.62
N GLU A 12 -5.19 -13.29 7.92
CA GLU A 12 -3.92 -13.72 8.52
C GLU A 12 -3.62 -15.20 8.22
N ALA A 13 -4.62 -16.05 8.03
CA ALA A 13 -4.44 -17.44 7.70
C ALA A 13 -3.86 -17.59 6.29
N GLN A 14 -4.40 -16.85 5.31
CA GLN A 14 -3.86 -16.79 3.96
C GLN A 14 -2.43 -16.25 3.96
N MET A 15 -2.16 -15.18 4.74
CA MET A 15 -0.82 -14.63 4.87
C MET A 15 0.17 -15.67 5.46
N LYS A 16 -0.24 -16.43 6.49
CA LYS A 16 0.60 -17.45 7.14
C LYS A 16 0.80 -18.70 6.30
N SER A 17 -0.18 -19.07 5.46
CA SER A 17 -0.03 -20.21 4.55
C SER A 17 1.08 -19.96 3.52
N GLY A 18 1.38 -18.68 3.28
CA GLY A 18 2.39 -18.26 2.32
C GLY A 18 2.00 -18.58 0.87
N MET A 19 2.76 -18.07 -0.05
CA MET A 19 2.67 -18.44 -1.45
C MET A 19 3.78 -19.44 -1.76
N ASP A 20 3.43 -20.65 -2.20
CA ASP A 20 4.42 -21.56 -2.77
C ASP A 20 4.90 -21.02 -4.12
N TRP A 21 5.92 -20.18 -4.05
CA TRP A 21 6.52 -19.56 -5.23
C TRP A 21 7.06 -20.57 -6.23
N ASN A 22 7.55 -21.73 -5.76
CA ASN A 22 8.05 -22.77 -6.64
C ASN A 22 6.90 -23.46 -7.38
N ALA A 23 5.81 -23.81 -6.70
CA ALA A 23 4.62 -24.36 -7.35
C ALA A 23 4.01 -23.35 -8.33
N THR A 24 3.91 -22.08 -7.94
CA THR A 24 3.39 -21.02 -8.78
C THR A 24 4.28 -20.78 -10.00
N ALA A 25 5.59 -20.69 -9.84
CA ALA A 25 6.52 -20.52 -10.96
C ALA A 25 6.48 -21.72 -11.91
N ASN A 26 6.42 -22.93 -11.38
CA ASN A 26 6.27 -24.13 -12.20
C ASN A 26 4.95 -24.13 -12.98
N LYS A 27 3.83 -23.72 -12.38
CA LYS A 27 2.54 -23.62 -13.06
C LYS A 27 2.58 -22.58 -14.20
N VAL A 28 3.12 -21.39 -13.94
CA VAL A 28 3.16 -20.28 -14.92
C VAL A 28 4.12 -20.56 -16.08
N TYR A 29 5.25 -21.20 -15.80
CA TYR A 29 6.29 -21.43 -16.81
C TYR A 29 6.30 -22.85 -17.40
N LYS A 30 5.36 -23.72 -16.98
CA LYS A 30 5.23 -25.07 -17.54
C LYS A 30 5.08 -25.02 -19.07
N GLY A 31 5.92 -25.76 -19.75
CA GLY A 31 5.95 -25.80 -21.21
C GLY A 31 6.61 -24.58 -21.90
N LYS A 32 6.96 -23.52 -21.15
CA LYS A 32 7.63 -22.31 -21.67
C LYS A 32 9.12 -22.27 -21.36
N MET A 33 9.53 -22.91 -20.27
CA MET A 33 10.92 -22.94 -19.80
C MET A 33 11.24 -24.31 -19.21
N SER A 34 12.53 -24.71 -19.25
CA SER A 34 13.00 -25.89 -18.56
C SER A 34 12.94 -25.71 -17.03
N ALA A 35 12.76 -26.81 -16.28
CA ALA A 35 12.78 -26.78 -14.82
C ALA A 35 14.06 -26.15 -14.25
N ARG A 36 15.22 -26.43 -14.87
CA ARG A 36 16.51 -25.83 -14.51
C ARG A 36 16.49 -24.31 -14.67
N THR A 37 15.88 -23.78 -15.73
CA THR A 37 15.79 -22.34 -15.98
C THR A 37 14.85 -21.68 -14.98
N ILE A 38 13.72 -22.33 -14.67
CA ILE A 38 12.78 -21.87 -13.63
C ILE A 38 13.51 -21.80 -12.29
N GLN A 39 14.21 -22.86 -11.88
CA GLN A 39 14.94 -22.88 -10.61
C GLN A 39 16.04 -21.81 -10.54
N LYS A 40 16.77 -21.57 -11.64
CA LYS A 40 17.77 -20.49 -11.71
C LYS A 40 17.13 -19.10 -11.51
N LYS A 41 15.98 -18.86 -12.14
CA LYS A 41 15.20 -17.61 -11.95
C LYS A 41 14.71 -17.45 -10.52
N MET A 42 14.19 -18.53 -9.91
CA MET A 42 13.73 -18.51 -8.52
C MET A 42 14.87 -18.24 -7.54
N ASN A 43 16.03 -18.87 -7.73
CA ASN A 43 17.21 -18.62 -6.91
C ASN A 43 17.69 -17.16 -7.04
N SER A 44 17.67 -16.61 -8.25
CA SER A 44 18.00 -15.20 -8.48
C SER A 44 16.99 -14.25 -7.83
N PHE A 45 15.71 -14.61 -7.83
CA PHE A 45 14.66 -13.83 -7.16
C PHE A 45 14.80 -13.87 -5.63
N ASN A 46 15.19 -15.04 -5.08
CA ASN A 46 15.38 -15.24 -3.65
C ASN A 46 16.80 -14.84 -3.16
N ALA A 47 17.68 -14.39 -4.04
CA ALA A 47 19.00 -13.92 -3.64
C ALA A 47 18.88 -12.78 -2.62
N PRO A 48 19.73 -12.75 -1.57
CA PRO A 48 19.68 -11.72 -0.54
C PRO A 48 19.74 -10.33 -1.17
N ARG A 49 18.68 -9.57 -1.05
CA ARG A 49 18.66 -8.16 -1.46
C ARG A 49 19.29 -7.35 -0.34
N LYS A 50 20.25 -6.51 -0.67
CA LYS A 50 21.07 -5.76 0.30
C LYS A 50 20.14 -4.87 1.06
N ASP A 51 19.28 -4.52 1.42
CA ASP A 51 18.41 -3.60 2.19
C ASP A 51 16.90 -3.82 1.98
N THR A 52 16.45 -5.07 2.12
CA THR A 52 15.01 -5.31 2.14
C THR A 52 14.45 -4.97 3.51
N ARG A 53 13.55 -4.00 3.57
CA ARG A 53 12.76 -3.67 4.76
C ARG A 53 11.36 -4.21 4.56
N THR A 54 10.85 -4.90 5.58
CA THR A 54 9.54 -5.54 5.52
C THR A 54 8.61 -4.97 6.58
N TYR A 55 7.38 -4.69 6.18
CA TYR A 55 6.31 -4.26 7.07
C TYR A 55 5.09 -5.15 6.85
N THR A 56 4.51 -5.65 7.94
CA THR A 56 3.19 -6.28 7.92
C THR A 56 2.16 -5.23 8.31
N LEU A 57 1.16 -5.06 7.48
CA LEU A 57 0.13 -4.05 7.65
C LEU A 57 -1.20 -4.71 8.00
N LYS A 58 -1.89 -4.16 8.99
CA LYS A 58 -3.31 -4.39 9.20
C LYS A 58 -4.06 -3.27 8.53
N ASN A 59 -4.92 -3.62 7.57
CA ASN A 59 -5.80 -2.63 6.98
C ASN A 59 -6.82 -2.16 8.02
N ILE A 60 -6.93 -0.84 8.22
CA ILE A 60 -7.96 -0.20 9.05
C ILE A 60 -9.12 0.17 8.16
N TYR A 61 -8.83 0.78 7.02
CA TYR A 61 -9.83 1.16 6.03
C TYR A 61 -9.21 1.28 4.64
N TYR A 62 -10.00 0.93 3.64
CA TYR A 62 -9.71 1.27 2.25
C TYR A 62 -11.01 1.61 1.54
N THR A 63 -10.94 2.58 0.65
CA THR A 63 -12.03 2.83 -0.30
C THR A 63 -12.04 1.70 -1.33
N LYS A 64 -13.22 1.29 -1.80
CA LYS A 64 -13.27 0.31 -2.89
C LYS A 64 -12.46 0.88 -4.06
N PRO A 65 -11.40 0.22 -4.51
CA PRO A 65 -10.62 0.73 -5.61
C PRO A 65 -11.46 0.73 -6.87
N GLY A 66 -11.38 1.83 -7.62
CA GLY A 66 -11.62 1.75 -9.05
C GLY A 66 -10.61 0.78 -9.67
N GLN A 67 -10.78 0.44 -10.92
CA GLN A 67 -9.80 -0.40 -11.62
C GLN A 67 -8.44 0.27 -11.58
N VAL A 68 -7.49 -0.39 -10.94
CA VAL A 68 -6.09 0.02 -10.87
C VAL A 68 -5.36 -0.61 -12.05
N ASN A 69 -4.54 0.18 -12.76
CA ASN A 69 -3.88 -0.27 -13.96
C ASN A 69 -2.35 -0.14 -13.84
N ARG A 70 -1.65 -0.92 -14.64
CA ARG A 70 -0.21 -0.74 -14.85
C ARG A 70 0.05 0.65 -15.47
N GLY A 71 1.13 1.32 -15.03
CA GLY A 71 1.50 2.67 -15.44
C GLY A 71 0.90 3.77 -14.57
N GLU A 72 -0.02 3.44 -13.67
CA GLU A 72 -0.58 4.43 -12.73
C GLU A 72 0.40 4.73 -11.59
N THR A 73 0.24 5.92 -11.03
CA THR A 73 1.07 6.38 -9.91
C THR A 73 0.37 6.08 -8.59
N ILE A 74 1.11 5.45 -7.67
CA ILE A 74 0.71 5.29 -6.28
C ILE A 74 1.61 6.12 -5.38
N TYR A 75 0.99 6.88 -4.47
CA TYR A 75 1.66 7.62 -3.42
C TYR A 75 1.58 6.81 -2.11
N ILE A 76 2.70 6.70 -1.44
CA ILE A 76 2.83 5.99 -0.17
C ILE A 76 3.32 6.99 0.86
N PHE A 77 2.50 7.22 1.89
CA PHE A 77 2.75 8.19 2.95
C PHE A 77 2.99 7.45 4.28
N PRO A 78 4.25 7.29 4.69
CA PRO A 78 4.57 6.76 6.00
C PRO A 78 4.27 7.80 7.08
N ALA A 79 3.75 7.37 8.22
CA ALA A 79 3.45 8.23 9.35
C ALA A 79 3.77 7.59 10.71
N GLU A 80 4.12 8.42 11.68
CA GLU A 80 4.21 8.10 13.10
C GLU A 80 3.03 8.75 13.81
N ALA A 81 2.20 7.95 14.50
CA ALA A 81 1.17 8.47 15.38
C ALA A 81 1.84 9.14 16.60
N LEU A 82 1.51 10.39 16.88
CA LEU A 82 2.05 11.14 18.02
C LEU A 82 1.15 11.03 19.25
N ASN A 83 -0.09 10.61 19.07
CA ASN A 83 -1.06 10.38 20.15
C ASN A 83 -2.10 9.32 19.71
N ASP A 84 -2.96 8.93 20.65
CA ASP A 84 -3.98 7.90 20.43
C ASP A 84 -5.15 8.38 19.57
N GLU A 85 -5.29 9.68 19.31
CA GLU A 85 -6.37 10.27 18.52
C GLU A 85 -6.09 10.18 17.01
N TYR A 86 -4.87 9.85 16.60
CA TYR A 86 -4.47 9.86 15.17
C TYR A 86 -5.38 8.98 14.30
N GLU A 87 -5.66 7.74 14.71
CA GLU A 87 -6.54 6.86 13.96
C GLU A 87 -7.96 7.42 13.86
N GLN A 88 -8.44 8.08 14.91
CA GLN A 88 -9.75 8.72 14.92
C GLN A 88 -9.82 9.89 13.91
N TYR A 89 -8.80 10.76 13.86
CA TYR A 89 -8.75 11.82 12.86
C TYR A 89 -8.71 11.29 11.44
N GLU A 90 -7.96 10.23 11.17
CA GLU A 90 -7.93 9.61 9.84
C GLU A 90 -9.32 9.08 9.44
N MET A 91 -10.06 8.49 10.38
CA MET A 91 -11.35 7.89 10.10
C MET A 91 -12.51 8.89 10.08
N GLU A 92 -12.49 9.92 10.91
CA GLU A 92 -13.63 10.86 11.04
C GLU A 92 -13.46 12.13 10.21
N VAL A 93 -12.22 12.53 9.90
CA VAL A 93 -11.93 13.78 9.17
C VAL A 93 -11.40 13.48 7.77
N PHE A 94 -10.32 12.71 7.67
CA PHE A 94 -9.67 12.50 6.37
C PHE A 94 -10.42 11.51 5.49
N ARG A 95 -10.95 10.41 6.01
CA ARG A 95 -11.71 9.43 5.22
C ARG A 95 -12.87 10.08 4.46
N PRO A 96 -13.80 10.85 5.07
CA PRO A 96 -14.89 11.46 4.34
C PRO A 96 -14.42 12.41 3.22
N MET A 97 -13.31 13.10 3.42
CA MET A 97 -12.71 13.94 2.39
C MET A 97 -12.21 13.09 1.21
N TRP A 98 -11.51 11.99 1.47
CA TRP A 98 -11.02 11.11 0.42
C TRP A 98 -12.15 10.41 -0.33
N GLU A 99 -13.19 9.96 0.38
CA GLU A 99 -14.40 9.40 -0.25
C GLU A 99 -15.06 10.39 -1.22
N LYS A 100 -15.17 11.67 -0.84
CA LYS A 100 -15.67 12.73 -1.73
C LYS A 100 -14.77 12.90 -2.97
N ARG A 101 -13.45 12.90 -2.81
CA ARG A 101 -12.50 13.00 -3.93
C ARG A 101 -12.59 11.82 -4.89
N ILE A 102 -12.89 10.63 -4.38
CA ILE A 102 -13.12 9.45 -5.20
C ILE A 102 -14.45 9.56 -5.96
N LEU A 103 -15.51 10.04 -5.29
CA LEU A 103 -16.81 10.27 -5.94
C LEU A 103 -16.74 11.31 -7.04
N GLU A 104 -15.96 12.38 -6.89
CA GLU A 104 -15.74 13.39 -7.95
C GLU A 104 -14.74 12.93 -9.04
N GLY A 105 -14.09 11.78 -8.86
CA GLY A 105 -13.17 11.19 -9.83
C GLY A 105 -11.74 11.71 -9.76
N SER A 106 -11.38 12.60 -8.82
CA SER A 106 -10.00 13.11 -8.69
C SER A 106 -9.04 12.10 -8.05
N HIS A 107 -9.56 11.04 -7.42
CA HIS A 107 -8.81 9.91 -6.87
C HIS A 107 -9.50 8.59 -7.21
N LYS A 108 -8.71 7.53 -7.28
CA LYS A 108 -9.19 6.15 -7.47
C LYS A 108 -9.22 5.35 -6.20
N HIS A 109 -8.29 5.63 -5.30
CA HIS A 109 -8.10 4.83 -4.10
C HIS A 109 -7.48 5.64 -2.97
N TRP A 110 -7.90 5.35 -1.76
CA TRP A 110 -7.27 5.75 -0.51
C TRP A 110 -7.33 4.58 0.46
N GLY A 111 -6.20 4.29 1.12
CA GLY A 111 -6.10 3.20 2.08
C GLY A 111 -5.29 3.61 3.31
N PHE A 112 -5.81 3.30 4.49
CA PHE A 112 -5.21 3.58 5.77
C PHE A 112 -4.86 2.29 6.51
N ASN A 113 -3.59 2.12 6.88
CA ASN A 113 -3.06 0.87 7.37
C ASN A 113 -2.15 1.09 8.58
N LYS A 114 -2.29 0.20 9.59
CA LYS A 114 -1.45 0.15 10.78
C LYS A 114 -0.33 -0.87 10.59
N ILE A 115 0.88 -0.52 10.96
CA ILE A 115 2.02 -1.45 10.98
C ILE A 115 1.90 -2.34 12.21
N THR A 116 1.84 -3.67 12.01
CA THR A 116 1.72 -4.67 13.09
C THR A 116 3.02 -5.41 13.33
N LYS A 117 3.83 -5.61 12.29
CA LYS A 117 5.16 -6.22 12.36
C LYS A 117 6.11 -5.55 11.39
N ARG A 118 7.39 -5.62 11.67
CA ARG A 118 8.46 -5.10 10.81
C ARG A 118 9.74 -5.88 10.97
N SER A 119 10.64 -5.81 9.99
CA SER A 119 12.01 -6.33 10.12
C SER A 119 12.87 -5.41 11.01
N ASP A 120 13.95 -5.97 11.58
CA ASP A 120 14.81 -5.24 12.51
C ASP A 120 15.48 -4.00 11.88
N ASN A 121 15.78 -4.06 10.59
CA ASN A 121 16.36 -2.95 9.82
C ASN A 121 15.33 -1.94 9.30
N ALA A 122 14.03 -2.13 9.60
CA ALA A 122 12.97 -1.20 9.21
C ALA A 122 12.93 0.03 10.13
N TYR A 123 12.30 1.12 9.66
CA TYR A 123 12.11 2.33 10.45
C TYR A 123 11.19 2.04 11.64
N GLN A 124 11.74 2.14 12.86
CA GLN A 124 11.05 1.73 14.10
C GLN A 124 9.93 2.70 14.50
N ASN A 125 10.06 3.97 14.15
CA ASN A 125 9.07 5.00 14.49
C ASN A 125 7.83 5.01 13.60
N LEU A 126 7.86 4.33 12.47
CA LEU A 126 6.68 4.28 11.61
C LEU A 126 5.60 3.44 12.26
N THR A 127 4.40 4.00 12.40
CA THR A 127 3.23 3.31 12.96
C THR A 127 2.18 3.00 11.91
N HIS A 128 2.09 3.83 10.87
CA HIS A 128 1.05 3.73 9.84
C HIS A 128 1.62 3.98 8.44
N ILE A 129 0.91 3.46 7.45
CA ILE A 129 1.16 3.73 6.02
C ILE A 129 -0.18 4.03 5.34
N ILE A 130 -0.21 5.14 4.63
CA ILE A 130 -1.35 5.57 3.81
C ILE A 130 -0.99 5.36 2.35
N PHE A 131 -1.91 4.76 1.59
CA PHE A 131 -1.81 4.61 0.14
C PHE A 131 -2.80 5.52 -0.55
N ASN A 132 -2.38 6.14 -1.64
CA ASN A 132 -3.21 7.03 -2.41
C ASN A 132 -2.96 6.87 -3.91
N ILE A 133 -4.01 6.74 -4.71
CA ILE A 133 -3.93 6.66 -6.16
C ILE A 133 -4.75 7.82 -6.74
N PRO A 134 -4.12 8.91 -7.16
CA PRO A 134 -4.80 10.03 -7.80
C PRO A 134 -5.17 9.71 -9.25
N THR A 135 -5.98 10.56 -9.83
CA THR A 135 -6.22 10.64 -11.27
C THR A 135 -5.63 11.95 -11.82
N ASP A 136 -5.74 12.17 -13.11
CA ASP A 136 -5.35 13.43 -13.74
C ASP A 136 -6.35 14.58 -13.44
N LEU A 137 -7.52 14.25 -12.89
CA LEU A 137 -8.53 15.24 -12.53
C LEU A 137 -8.13 15.96 -11.24
N LYS A 138 -8.18 17.30 -11.27
CA LYS A 138 -7.97 18.12 -10.08
C LYS A 138 -9.25 18.14 -9.24
N SER A 139 -9.11 17.95 -7.93
CA SER A 139 -10.23 18.12 -7.00
C SER A 139 -10.67 19.58 -6.96
N ASN A 140 -11.99 19.79 -7.03
CA ASN A 140 -12.63 21.09 -6.83
C ASN A 140 -13.25 21.25 -5.44
N LEU A 141 -13.04 20.28 -4.56
CA LEU A 141 -13.58 20.32 -3.20
C LEU A 141 -12.98 21.49 -2.42
N LYS A 142 -13.85 22.32 -1.90
CA LYS A 142 -13.50 23.39 -0.96
C LYS A 142 -13.69 22.88 0.46
N THR A 143 -12.75 23.21 1.32
CA THR A 143 -12.81 22.91 2.73
C THR A 143 -13.34 24.13 3.48
N ASP A 144 -14.39 23.97 4.28
CA ASP A 144 -14.86 25.02 5.18
C ASP A 144 -13.94 25.19 6.38
N PHE A 145 -14.11 26.28 7.12
CA PHE A 145 -13.25 26.61 8.26
C PHE A 145 -13.23 25.53 9.34
N THR A 146 -14.38 24.93 9.66
CA THR A 146 -14.47 23.90 10.70
C THR A 146 -13.75 22.64 10.30
N THR A 147 -13.94 22.19 9.05
CA THR A 147 -13.24 21.04 8.49
C THR A 147 -11.72 21.32 8.42
N GLN A 148 -11.31 22.53 8.02
CA GLN A 148 -9.88 22.88 7.98
C GLN A 148 -9.25 22.80 9.38
N LYS A 149 -9.91 23.33 10.40
CA LYS A 149 -9.43 23.24 11.79
C LYS A 149 -9.30 21.78 12.27
N ALA A 150 -10.28 20.93 11.95
CA ALA A 150 -10.21 19.51 12.27
C ALA A 150 -9.07 18.80 11.54
N MET A 151 -8.82 19.15 10.27
CA MET A 151 -7.67 18.64 9.50
C MET A 151 -6.34 19.07 10.13
N ASP A 152 -6.21 20.32 10.57
CA ASP A 152 -5.00 20.83 11.23
C ASP A 152 -4.71 20.06 12.53
N MET A 153 -5.75 19.76 13.32
CA MET A 153 -5.62 18.90 14.51
C MET A 153 -5.18 17.49 14.12
N GLY A 154 -5.76 16.91 13.07
CA GLY A 154 -5.36 15.62 12.54
C GLY A 154 -3.90 15.60 12.04
N TYR A 155 -3.45 16.64 11.36
CA TYR A 155 -2.04 16.78 10.98
C TYR A 155 -1.10 16.87 12.19
N ASN A 156 -1.52 17.55 13.27
CA ASN A 156 -0.75 17.65 14.50
C ASN A 156 -0.74 16.35 15.32
N SER A 157 -1.65 15.42 15.06
CA SER A 157 -1.68 14.10 15.72
C SER A 157 -0.69 13.09 15.14
N ARG A 158 0.01 13.46 14.06
CA ARG A 158 0.99 12.61 13.38
C ARG A 158 2.24 13.36 12.98
N LYS A 159 3.33 12.62 12.82
CA LYS A 159 4.53 13.06 12.10
C LYS A 159 4.58 12.34 10.75
N GLY A 160 4.54 13.11 9.68
CA GLY A 160 4.75 12.58 8.33
C GLY A 160 6.24 12.39 8.04
N PHE A 161 6.55 11.42 7.19
CA PHE A 161 7.88 11.20 6.62
C PHE A 161 7.82 11.42 5.11
N ASP A 162 8.97 11.41 4.46
CA ASP A 162 9.04 11.57 3.00
C ASP A 162 8.17 10.50 2.32
N SER A 163 7.29 10.96 1.46
CA SER A 163 6.43 10.09 0.68
C SER A 163 7.22 9.42 -0.44
N ALA A 164 6.90 8.15 -0.70
CA ALA A 164 7.34 7.48 -1.91
C ALA A 164 6.31 7.68 -3.02
N VAL A 165 6.79 8.01 -4.21
CA VAL A 165 5.98 8.10 -5.44
C VAL A 165 6.44 6.96 -6.34
N CYS A 166 5.55 6.01 -6.62
CA CYS A 166 5.87 4.79 -7.35
C CYS A 166 4.97 4.65 -8.57
N GLU A 167 5.53 4.18 -9.67
CA GLU A 167 4.76 3.70 -10.81
C GLU A 167 4.40 2.23 -10.60
N ILE A 168 3.17 1.85 -10.88
CA ILE A 168 2.71 0.47 -10.84
C ILE A 168 3.20 -0.24 -12.10
N ILE A 169 4.29 -0.98 -11.99
CA ILE A 169 4.91 -1.69 -13.11
C ILE A 169 4.38 -3.10 -13.32
N PHE A 170 3.78 -3.69 -12.31
CA PHE A 170 3.25 -5.05 -12.34
C PHE A 170 2.03 -5.17 -11.41
N LEU A 171 0.99 -5.83 -11.91
CA LEU A 171 -0.18 -6.25 -11.15
C LEU A 171 -0.35 -7.75 -11.37
N ALA A 172 -0.45 -8.51 -10.27
CA ALA A 172 -0.90 -9.89 -10.32
C ALA A 172 -2.32 -9.93 -9.75
N ASP A 173 -3.26 -10.29 -10.59
CA ASP A 173 -4.62 -10.54 -10.15
C ASP A 173 -4.73 -12.00 -9.74
N ALA A 174 -4.83 -12.24 -8.43
CA ALA A 174 -4.99 -13.60 -7.91
C ALA A 174 -6.42 -14.15 -8.11
N TYR A 175 -7.35 -13.30 -8.51
CA TYR A 175 -8.78 -13.62 -8.55
C TYR A 175 -9.33 -13.89 -9.96
N ASN A 176 -8.54 -13.74 -11.02
CA ASN A 176 -8.95 -13.97 -12.40
C ASN A 176 -8.35 -15.26 -13.00
N ASN A 177 -8.33 -16.36 -12.22
CA ASN A 177 -8.00 -17.70 -12.74
C ASN A 177 -9.09 -18.70 -12.41
#